data_09c1c4fb5353128dad17df2c0f7d9b22
#
_entry.id   09c1c4fb5353128dad17df2c0f7d9b22
#
_cell.length_a   1.000
_cell.length_b   1.000
_cell.length_c   1.000
_cell.angle_alpha   90.00
_cell.angle_beta   90.00
_cell.angle_gamma   90.00
#
_symmetry.space_group_name_H-M   'P 1'
#
loop_
_entity.id
_entity.type
_entity.pdbx_description
1 polymer ?
#
loop_
_entity_poly.entity_id
_entity_poly.type
_entity_poly.pdbx_seq_one_letter_code
_entity_poly.pdbx_strand_id
1 'polypeptide(L)'
;MKQFNTASFLLIVTLGSLPCLAQEHVHGAATAPSAAKPGKSASVYSCPMHPEVRSDSPGKCPKCSMVLEQVKTVSNGESAGLPGLVASEGVHLHLEDLERMALAGNPIIGQAKAGVDAAAGRAQQAGMWPNPTIGANGEHVSRVTGGGAIGGFLEQRFVTGGKLSLSRKVAQQEQAVSVENQNAQKQRLLNAVRSLFYQAMGDQLLIQVRSDLANLAGRAVAVTKELSNVGQADRPDLLAAETEAERIQLDLEIAQNAKERTWRQLAALLNNPGLKATQLEGSLDEIPNLDVDQALDVIYRDSPELRVAELTVKSSEFSLRRAEVEKIPDLFVRGGLRNNREYGEIGPFGPTQRRGLEGIFDVGIQIPIFNRNQGGVKAAKAEAEHARLGVERTRLALKVRLAAAYKDYRDSSLAVDRYRARILPKARQAYDLYLSNFRQMAGAYPQALIAQRNLFQLQDSYVAALVKTWQRVVEIQGLLLSTGFELGASEPSMKQETKDN
;
A
#
# COMPACT_ATOMS: atom_id res chain seq x y z
N MET A 1 49.53 26.69 -34.74
CA MET A 1 49.43 26.31 -36.17
C MET A 1 49.84 24.85 -36.31
N LYS A 2 48.88 23.98 -36.48
CA LYS A 2 48.80 22.79 -37.33
C LYS A 2 47.54 22.02 -36.94
N GLN A 3 46.62 22.06 -37.84
CA GLN A 3 45.36 21.33 -37.83
C GLN A 3 45.67 19.83 -37.97
N PHE A 4 44.97 18.98 -37.21
CA PHE A 4 44.81 17.56 -37.51
C PHE A 4 43.36 17.25 -37.82
N ASN A 5 43.19 16.79 -39.04
CA ASN A 5 41.93 16.36 -39.67
C ASN A 5 41.43 15.07 -39.02
N THR A 6 40.21 15.05 -38.50
CA THR A 6 39.49 13.83 -38.09
C THR A 6 38.72 13.32 -39.30
N ALA A 7 39.17 12.20 -39.85
CA ALA A 7 38.42 11.43 -40.85
C ALA A 7 37.43 10.52 -40.12
N SER A 8 36.12 10.86 -40.29
CA SER A 8 35.01 10.00 -39.88
C SER A 8 34.93 8.79 -40.82
N PHE A 9 35.10 7.59 -40.25
CA PHE A 9 34.76 6.34 -40.94
C PHE A 9 33.28 6.02 -40.66
N LEU A 10 32.48 6.26 -41.71
CA LEU A 10 31.06 5.88 -41.73
C LEU A 10 30.98 4.44 -42.24
N LEU A 11 30.68 3.51 -41.36
CA LEU A 11 30.45 2.10 -41.70
C LEU A 11 28.98 1.94 -42.12
N ILE A 12 28.73 1.91 -43.45
CA ILE A 12 27.41 1.61 -44.01
C ILE A 12 27.24 0.10 -44.01
N VAL A 13 26.40 -0.43 -43.12
CA VAL A 13 25.90 -1.79 -43.17
C VAL A 13 24.66 -1.81 -44.07
N THR A 14 24.84 -2.31 -45.30
CA THR A 14 23.70 -2.62 -46.18
C THR A 14 23.08 -3.93 -45.78
N LEU A 15 21.89 -3.87 -45.20
CA LEU A 15 21.05 -5.05 -45.02
C LEU A 15 20.49 -5.47 -46.40
N GLY A 16 20.95 -6.58 -46.90
CA GLY A 16 20.36 -7.27 -48.06
C GLY A 16 18.98 -7.81 -47.71
N SER A 17 17.97 -7.34 -48.42
CA SER A 17 16.61 -7.85 -48.38
C SER A 17 16.53 -9.24 -49.02
N LEU A 18 16.24 -10.29 -48.22
CA LEU A 18 15.82 -11.60 -48.72
C LEU A 18 14.30 -11.56 -48.94
N PRO A 19 13.79 -12.06 -50.07
CA PRO A 19 12.36 -12.16 -50.31
C PRO A 19 11.74 -13.23 -49.40
N CYS A 20 10.70 -12.83 -48.71
CA CYS A 20 9.82 -13.73 -47.96
C CYS A 20 8.98 -14.57 -48.94
N LEU A 21 9.27 -15.84 -49.05
CA LEU A 21 8.40 -16.80 -49.71
C LEU A 21 7.19 -17.05 -48.81
N ALA A 22 6.04 -16.52 -49.21
CA ALA A 22 4.77 -16.82 -48.59
C ALA A 22 4.42 -18.30 -48.87
N GLN A 23 4.43 -19.11 -47.85
CA GLN A 23 3.92 -20.47 -47.90
C GLN A 23 2.43 -20.43 -47.54
N GLU A 24 1.57 -20.62 -48.56
CA GLU A 24 0.13 -20.84 -48.39
C GLU A 24 -0.09 -22.12 -47.59
N HIS A 25 -0.50 -21.96 -46.32
CA HIS A 25 -1.07 -23.07 -45.57
C HIS A 25 -2.53 -23.22 -45.94
N VAL A 26 -2.81 -24.27 -46.69
CA VAL A 26 -4.15 -24.82 -46.93
C VAL A 26 -4.79 -25.14 -45.58
N HIS A 27 -5.84 -24.40 -45.22
CA HIS A 27 -6.70 -24.74 -44.11
C HIS A 27 -7.51 -25.97 -44.41
N GLY A 28 -7.06 -27.11 -43.92
CA GLY A 28 -7.89 -28.30 -43.80
C GLY A 28 -9.01 -27.99 -42.79
N ALA A 29 -10.26 -28.04 -43.26
CA ALA A 29 -11.45 -27.93 -42.45
C ALA A 29 -11.50 -29.06 -41.43
N ALA A 30 -11.07 -28.78 -40.19
CA ALA A 30 -11.40 -29.63 -39.06
C ALA A 30 -12.85 -29.33 -38.67
N THR A 31 -13.69 -30.33 -38.88
CA THR A 31 -15.07 -30.37 -38.41
C THR A 31 -15.15 -30.06 -36.93
N ALA A 32 -15.82 -28.95 -36.60
CA ALA A 32 -16.16 -28.59 -35.24
C ALA A 32 -17.02 -29.70 -34.60
N PRO A 33 -16.72 -30.12 -33.36
CA PRO A 33 -17.64 -30.99 -32.65
C PRO A 33 -18.91 -30.20 -32.34
N SER A 34 -20.04 -30.79 -32.72
CA SER A 34 -21.41 -30.36 -32.47
C SER A 34 -21.57 -29.80 -31.05
N ALA A 35 -22.14 -28.60 -30.96
CA ALA A 35 -22.54 -27.97 -29.70
C ALA A 35 -23.38 -28.95 -28.88
N ALA A 36 -22.86 -29.39 -27.76
CA ALA A 36 -23.62 -30.13 -26.76
C ALA A 36 -24.71 -29.18 -26.26
N LYS A 37 -25.97 -29.63 -26.34
CA LYS A 37 -27.14 -28.99 -25.77
C LYS A 37 -26.86 -28.67 -24.28
N PRO A 38 -27.31 -27.52 -23.73
CA PRO A 38 -27.15 -27.19 -22.33
C PRO A 38 -27.76 -28.30 -21.47
N GLY A 39 -26.92 -28.99 -20.73
CA GLY A 39 -27.33 -30.00 -19.75
C GLY A 39 -28.29 -29.34 -18.73
N LYS A 40 -29.44 -29.97 -18.53
CA LYS A 40 -30.39 -29.61 -17.49
C LYS A 40 -29.65 -29.58 -16.19
N SER A 41 -29.69 -28.42 -15.51
CA SER A 41 -29.23 -28.27 -14.12
C SER A 41 -29.93 -29.31 -13.27
N ALA A 42 -29.19 -30.25 -12.70
CA ALA A 42 -29.71 -31.25 -11.76
C ALA A 42 -30.20 -30.48 -10.51
N SER A 43 -31.50 -30.39 -10.33
CA SER A 43 -32.14 -29.86 -9.17
C SER A 43 -32.18 -30.94 -8.08
N VAL A 44 -31.49 -30.72 -6.96
CA VAL A 44 -31.51 -31.64 -5.82
C VAL A 44 -32.61 -31.22 -4.86
N TYR A 45 -33.43 -32.17 -4.44
CA TYR A 45 -34.53 -31.99 -3.50
C TYR A 45 -34.15 -32.57 -2.13
N SER A 46 -34.47 -31.87 -1.02
CA SER A 46 -34.19 -32.30 0.34
C SER A 46 -35.41 -32.10 1.24
N CYS A 47 -35.50 -32.88 2.31
CA CYS A 47 -36.56 -32.76 3.31
C CYS A 47 -36.15 -31.70 4.39
N PRO A 48 -37.00 -30.70 4.68
CA PRO A 48 -36.68 -29.72 5.74
C PRO A 48 -36.47 -30.32 7.14
N MET A 49 -37.08 -31.45 7.45
CA MET A 49 -36.97 -32.15 8.74
C MET A 49 -35.90 -33.24 8.76
N HIS A 50 -35.46 -33.74 7.58
CA HIS A 50 -34.46 -34.78 7.45
C HIS A 50 -33.46 -34.41 6.33
N PRO A 51 -32.49 -33.54 6.64
CA PRO A 51 -31.54 -33.01 5.64
C PRO A 51 -30.65 -34.09 4.98
N GLU A 52 -30.55 -35.24 5.58
CA GLU A 52 -29.84 -36.40 5.04
C GLU A 52 -30.60 -37.09 3.88
N VAL A 53 -31.92 -36.84 3.73
CA VAL A 53 -32.72 -37.38 2.61
C VAL A 53 -32.63 -36.43 1.43
N ARG A 54 -31.90 -36.84 0.41
CA ARG A 54 -31.75 -36.10 -0.87
C ARG A 54 -32.23 -36.94 -2.05
N SER A 55 -32.89 -36.29 -2.99
CA SER A 55 -33.39 -36.92 -4.23
C SER A 55 -33.18 -35.99 -5.44
N ASP A 56 -32.90 -36.57 -6.60
CA ASP A 56 -32.77 -35.83 -7.86
C ASP A 56 -34.12 -35.57 -8.54
N SER A 57 -35.23 -35.96 -7.90
CA SER A 57 -36.58 -35.75 -8.40
C SER A 57 -37.53 -35.30 -7.30
N PRO A 58 -38.57 -34.51 -7.61
CA PRO A 58 -39.58 -34.11 -6.63
C PRO A 58 -40.34 -35.35 -6.11
N GLY A 59 -40.54 -35.43 -4.79
CA GLY A 59 -41.18 -36.58 -4.17
C GLY A 59 -41.49 -36.36 -2.70
N LYS A 60 -41.86 -37.43 -2.00
CA LYS A 60 -42.12 -37.38 -0.53
C LYS A 60 -40.97 -38.02 0.24
N CYS A 61 -40.65 -37.47 1.37
CA CYS A 61 -39.63 -38.01 2.26
C CYS A 61 -40.04 -39.40 2.79
N PRO A 62 -39.21 -40.44 2.67
CA PRO A 62 -39.55 -41.80 3.12
C PRO A 62 -39.64 -41.91 4.63
N LYS A 63 -39.11 -40.96 5.39
CA LYS A 63 -39.12 -40.95 6.85
C LYS A 63 -40.32 -40.23 7.48
N CYS A 64 -40.83 -39.14 6.80
CA CYS A 64 -41.93 -38.33 7.36
C CYS A 64 -43.05 -38.00 6.38
N SER A 65 -42.98 -38.51 5.15
CA SER A 65 -43.97 -38.31 4.08
C SER A 65 -44.23 -36.84 3.66
N MET A 66 -43.40 -35.89 4.14
CA MET A 66 -43.48 -34.49 3.69
C MET A 66 -42.88 -34.34 2.29
N VAL A 67 -43.37 -33.34 1.55
CA VAL A 67 -42.87 -33.04 0.20
C VAL A 67 -41.44 -32.52 0.30
N LEU A 68 -40.54 -33.05 -0.56
CA LEU A 68 -39.18 -32.60 -0.66
C LEU A 68 -39.12 -31.22 -1.32
N GLU A 69 -38.39 -30.28 -0.75
CA GLU A 69 -38.20 -28.94 -1.28
C GLU A 69 -36.91 -28.87 -2.10
N GLN A 70 -36.93 -28.09 -3.17
CA GLN A 70 -35.81 -27.91 -4.06
C GLN A 70 -34.69 -27.10 -3.40
N VAL A 71 -33.54 -27.71 -3.17
CA VAL A 71 -32.34 -27.02 -2.70
C VAL A 71 -31.67 -26.33 -3.88
N LYS A 72 -31.63 -24.99 -3.89
CA LYS A 72 -30.82 -24.24 -4.84
C LYS A 72 -29.34 -24.48 -4.52
N THR A 73 -28.71 -25.41 -5.24
CA THR A 73 -27.27 -25.56 -5.20
C THR A 73 -26.65 -24.33 -5.89
N VAL A 74 -25.99 -23.48 -5.11
CA VAL A 74 -25.09 -22.47 -5.65
C VAL A 74 -23.89 -23.21 -6.23
N SER A 75 -23.83 -23.29 -7.55
CA SER A 75 -22.67 -23.81 -8.25
C SER A 75 -21.47 -22.90 -7.96
N ASN A 76 -20.46 -23.43 -7.28
CA ASN A 76 -19.12 -22.82 -7.22
C ASN A 76 -18.52 -22.84 -8.63
N GLY A 77 -18.73 -21.76 -9.37
CA GLY A 77 -17.95 -21.36 -10.52
C GLY A 77 -17.01 -20.27 -10.06
N GLU A 78 -15.72 -20.56 -10.02
CA GLU A 78 -14.65 -19.61 -9.79
C GLU A 78 -14.74 -18.44 -10.78
N SER A 79 -15.24 -17.33 -10.31
CA SER A 79 -14.83 -16.02 -10.74
C SER A 79 -14.80 -15.16 -9.48
N ALA A 80 -13.60 -14.74 -9.08
CA ALA A 80 -13.34 -13.88 -7.94
C ALA A 80 -13.94 -12.49 -8.18
N GLY A 81 -15.26 -12.41 -8.07
CA GLY A 81 -16.00 -11.19 -7.83
C GLY A 81 -16.35 -11.17 -6.35
N LEU A 82 -15.76 -10.26 -5.59
CA LEU A 82 -16.16 -9.95 -4.23
C LEU A 82 -17.69 -9.84 -4.17
N PRO A 83 -18.38 -10.51 -3.23
CA PRO A 83 -19.79 -10.28 -3.03
C PRO A 83 -19.95 -8.81 -2.63
N GLY A 84 -20.51 -7.98 -3.50
CA GLY A 84 -21.00 -6.66 -3.15
C GLY A 84 -21.97 -6.86 -2.00
N LEU A 85 -21.56 -6.57 -0.78
CA LEU A 85 -22.44 -6.35 0.34
C LEU A 85 -23.32 -5.15 -0.05
N VAL A 86 -24.44 -5.44 -0.70
CA VAL A 86 -25.54 -4.49 -0.83
C VAL A 86 -26.02 -4.30 0.61
N ALA A 87 -25.70 -3.17 1.20
CA ALA A 87 -26.20 -2.80 2.52
C ALA A 87 -27.72 -2.81 2.47
N SER A 88 -28.34 -3.87 2.98
CA SER A 88 -29.74 -3.88 3.33
C SER A 88 -29.95 -2.83 4.43
N GLU A 89 -31.01 -2.06 4.34
CA GLU A 89 -31.41 -1.12 5.40
C GLU A 89 -31.42 -1.88 6.74
N GLY A 90 -30.55 -1.47 7.68
CA GLY A 90 -30.42 -2.08 9.01
C GLY A 90 -29.09 -2.77 9.32
N VAL A 91 -28.11 -2.79 8.42
CA VAL A 91 -26.78 -3.34 8.73
C VAL A 91 -25.96 -2.27 9.45
N HIS A 92 -25.72 -2.51 10.73
CA HIS A 92 -24.75 -1.75 11.51
C HIS A 92 -23.34 -2.21 11.14
N LEU A 93 -22.43 -1.29 10.87
CA LEU A 93 -21.05 -1.59 10.52
C LEU A 93 -20.14 -1.38 11.72
N HIS A 94 -19.37 -2.40 12.07
CA HIS A 94 -18.31 -2.32 13.07
C HIS A 94 -16.96 -1.95 12.43
N LEU A 95 -16.06 -1.44 13.25
CA LEU A 95 -14.69 -1.09 12.81
C LEU A 95 -13.99 -2.25 12.12
N GLU A 96 -14.12 -3.47 12.67
CA GLU A 96 -13.48 -4.69 12.15
C GLU A 96 -13.95 -5.06 10.73
N ASP A 97 -15.21 -4.79 10.40
CA ASP A 97 -15.75 -5.02 9.06
C ASP A 97 -15.11 -4.07 8.04
N LEU A 98 -14.95 -2.80 8.40
CA LEU A 98 -14.31 -1.80 7.57
C LEU A 98 -12.82 -2.11 7.37
N GLU A 99 -12.12 -2.55 8.42
CA GLU A 99 -10.72 -2.97 8.33
C GLU A 99 -10.54 -4.16 7.38
N ARG A 100 -11.42 -5.16 7.49
CA ARG A 100 -11.42 -6.34 6.61
C ARG A 100 -11.68 -5.96 5.16
N MET A 101 -12.67 -5.09 4.92
CA MET A 101 -12.98 -4.60 3.58
C MET A 101 -11.82 -3.80 2.98
N ALA A 102 -11.18 -2.94 3.76
CA ALA A 102 -10.02 -2.15 3.32
C ALA A 102 -8.84 -3.04 2.91
N LEU A 103 -8.49 -4.03 3.74
CA LEU A 103 -7.40 -4.96 3.44
C LEU A 103 -7.68 -5.83 2.21
N ALA A 104 -8.94 -6.17 1.95
CA ALA A 104 -9.33 -6.97 0.80
C ALA A 104 -9.45 -6.15 -0.49
N GLY A 105 -9.93 -4.91 -0.41
CA GLY A 105 -10.32 -4.10 -1.57
C GLY A 105 -9.30 -3.06 -2.00
N ASN A 106 -8.44 -2.56 -1.11
CA ASN A 106 -7.59 -1.41 -1.42
C ASN A 106 -6.38 -1.80 -2.31
N PRO A 107 -6.19 -1.16 -3.47
CA PRO A 107 -5.10 -1.47 -4.41
C PRO A 107 -3.69 -1.33 -3.83
N ILE A 108 -3.51 -0.50 -2.79
CA ILE A 108 -2.19 -0.27 -2.17
C ILE A 108 -1.60 -1.56 -1.59
N ILE A 109 -2.46 -2.48 -1.14
CA ILE A 109 -2.04 -3.79 -0.63
C ILE A 109 -1.50 -4.67 -1.76
N GLY A 110 -2.18 -4.67 -2.92
CA GLY A 110 -1.71 -5.34 -4.13
C GLY A 110 -0.42 -4.75 -4.66
N GLN A 111 -0.31 -3.42 -4.69
CA GLN A 111 0.91 -2.72 -5.09
C GLN A 111 2.09 -3.06 -4.17
N ALA A 112 1.89 -3.03 -2.86
CA ALA A 112 2.93 -3.36 -1.90
C ALA A 112 3.38 -4.84 -2.02
N LYS A 113 2.43 -5.77 -2.27
CA LYS A 113 2.74 -7.17 -2.54
C LYS A 113 3.58 -7.33 -3.82
N ALA A 114 3.20 -6.67 -4.91
CA ALA A 114 3.96 -6.68 -6.16
C ALA A 114 5.40 -6.14 -5.96
N GLY A 115 5.57 -5.16 -5.07
CA GLY A 115 6.90 -4.67 -4.65
C GLY A 115 7.76 -5.73 -3.98
N VAL A 116 7.16 -6.55 -3.11
CA VAL A 116 7.83 -7.70 -2.47
C VAL A 116 8.20 -8.76 -3.50
N ASP A 117 7.29 -9.09 -4.41
CA ASP A 117 7.51 -10.09 -5.46
C ASP A 117 8.64 -9.65 -6.42
N ALA A 118 8.69 -8.35 -6.76
CA ALA A 118 9.76 -7.78 -7.56
C ALA A 118 11.11 -7.85 -6.83
N ALA A 119 11.15 -7.58 -5.53
CA ALA A 119 12.37 -7.70 -4.72
C ALA A 119 12.83 -9.17 -4.61
N ALA A 120 11.89 -10.12 -4.49
CA ALA A 120 12.18 -11.55 -4.51
C ALA A 120 12.83 -11.97 -5.84
N GLY A 121 12.30 -11.49 -6.97
CA GLY A 121 12.90 -11.71 -8.29
C GLY A 121 14.33 -11.17 -8.39
N ARG A 122 14.59 -9.95 -7.87
CA ARG A 122 15.96 -9.40 -7.82
C ARG A 122 16.89 -10.25 -6.93
N ALA A 123 16.40 -10.74 -5.79
CA ALA A 123 17.19 -11.59 -4.90
C ALA A 123 17.53 -12.94 -5.56
N GLN A 124 16.63 -13.50 -6.36
CA GLN A 124 16.91 -14.67 -7.16
C GLN A 124 17.97 -14.39 -8.23
N GLN A 125 17.82 -13.31 -8.98
CA GLN A 125 18.73 -12.94 -10.07
C GLN A 125 20.14 -12.64 -9.57
N ALA A 126 20.28 -11.96 -8.43
CA ALA A 126 21.57 -11.56 -7.87
C ALA A 126 22.49 -12.75 -7.51
N GLY A 127 21.93 -13.93 -7.32
CA GLY A 127 22.68 -15.16 -7.01
C GLY A 127 22.95 -16.07 -8.19
N MET A 128 22.51 -15.71 -9.41
CA MET A 128 22.63 -16.56 -10.59
C MET A 128 24.03 -16.46 -11.21
N TRP A 129 24.48 -17.57 -11.75
CA TRP A 129 25.71 -17.64 -12.54
C TRP A 129 25.51 -16.86 -13.85
N PRO A 130 26.59 -16.17 -14.34
CA PRO A 130 26.57 -15.60 -15.68
C PRO A 130 26.34 -16.69 -16.72
N ASN A 131 25.61 -16.35 -17.78
CA ASN A 131 25.39 -17.29 -18.88
C ASN A 131 26.68 -17.55 -19.65
N PRO A 132 26.87 -18.76 -20.23
CA PRO A 132 27.97 -19.02 -21.15
C PRO A 132 27.81 -18.18 -22.42
N THR A 133 28.92 -17.74 -22.97
CA THR A 133 28.98 -17.04 -24.25
C THR A 133 29.37 -18.02 -25.33
N ILE A 134 28.57 -18.12 -26.37
CA ILE A 134 28.90 -18.88 -27.60
C ILE A 134 29.27 -17.86 -28.66
N GLY A 135 30.41 -18.05 -29.31
CA GLY A 135 30.86 -17.13 -30.34
C GLY A 135 31.62 -17.84 -31.45
N ALA A 136 31.87 -17.10 -32.52
CA ALA A 136 32.76 -17.52 -33.61
C ALA A 136 33.98 -16.62 -33.62
N ASN A 137 35.13 -17.19 -33.92
CA ASN A 137 36.38 -16.47 -34.08
C ASN A 137 37.00 -16.79 -35.43
N GLY A 138 37.63 -15.78 -36.04
CA GLY A 138 38.42 -15.95 -37.28
C GLY A 138 39.78 -15.30 -37.10
N GLU A 139 40.83 -16.01 -37.39
CA GLU A 139 42.19 -15.52 -37.36
C GLU A 139 42.80 -15.61 -38.77
N HIS A 140 43.57 -14.59 -39.17
CA HIS A 140 44.24 -14.51 -40.48
C HIS A 140 43.34 -14.78 -41.70
N VAL A 141 42.05 -14.41 -41.61
CA VAL A 141 41.09 -14.61 -42.71
C VAL A 141 41.43 -13.62 -43.83
N SER A 142 42.19 -14.06 -44.83
CA SER A 142 42.64 -13.27 -45.96
C SER A 142 42.03 -13.77 -47.26
N ARG A 143 41.52 -12.88 -48.07
CA ARG A 143 41.02 -13.18 -49.42
C ARG A 143 42.18 -13.44 -50.38
N VAL A 144 43.36 -12.89 -50.15
CA VAL A 144 44.52 -12.90 -51.07
C VAL A 144 45.33 -14.22 -50.90
N THR A 145 45.45 -14.74 -49.69
CA THR A 145 46.24 -15.93 -49.41
C THR A 145 45.38 -17.20 -49.30
N GLY A 146 44.06 -17.07 -49.29
CA GLY A 146 43.14 -18.25 -49.21
C GLY A 146 43.26 -19.04 -47.91
N GLY A 147 44.00 -18.49 -46.92
CA GLY A 147 44.22 -19.12 -45.62
C GLY A 147 43.42 -18.47 -44.50
N GLY A 148 43.56 -19.05 -43.33
CA GLY A 148 42.97 -18.57 -42.09
C GLY A 148 42.34 -19.68 -41.27
N ALA A 149 42.10 -19.42 -40.02
CA ALA A 149 41.42 -20.33 -39.13
C ALA A 149 40.05 -19.75 -38.76
N ILE A 150 38.99 -20.51 -38.95
CA ILE A 150 37.63 -20.12 -38.56
C ILE A 150 37.12 -21.18 -37.61
N GLY A 151 36.56 -20.76 -36.49
CA GLY A 151 36.04 -21.66 -35.46
C GLY A 151 34.92 -21.13 -34.64
N GLY A 152 34.42 -21.96 -33.74
CA GLY A 152 33.46 -21.60 -32.72
C GLY A 152 34.05 -21.88 -31.33
N PHE A 153 33.59 -21.09 -30.36
CA PHE A 153 34.02 -21.27 -28.97
C PHE A 153 32.84 -21.16 -28.02
N LEU A 154 32.97 -21.78 -26.86
CA LEU A 154 32.16 -21.61 -25.67
C LEU A 154 33.04 -21.01 -24.58
N GLU A 155 32.58 -19.91 -23.99
CA GLU A 155 33.28 -19.25 -22.87
C GLU A 155 32.34 -19.20 -21.66
N GLN A 156 32.89 -19.56 -20.49
CA GLN A 156 32.22 -19.46 -19.20
C GLN A 156 33.06 -18.70 -18.20
N ARG A 157 32.43 -17.69 -17.56
CA ARG A 157 33.02 -16.99 -16.42
C ARG A 157 32.55 -17.67 -15.13
N PHE A 158 33.49 -18.08 -14.31
CA PHE A 158 33.26 -18.63 -12.97
C PHE A 158 33.55 -17.54 -11.94
N VAL A 159 32.45 -17.03 -11.32
CA VAL A 159 32.53 -16.00 -10.29
C VAL A 159 33.01 -16.64 -8.99
N THR A 160 34.17 -16.20 -8.49
CA THR A 160 34.82 -16.75 -7.31
C THR A 160 34.60 -15.90 -6.06
N GLY A 161 35.24 -16.28 -4.93
CA GLY A 161 35.20 -15.48 -3.69
C GLY A 161 33.83 -15.36 -3.02
N GLY A 162 32.88 -16.17 -3.41
CA GLY A 162 31.52 -16.10 -2.85
C GLY A 162 30.71 -14.83 -3.21
N LYS A 163 31.15 -14.08 -4.24
CA LYS A 163 30.55 -12.81 -4.68
C LYS A 163 29.06 -12.94 -4.95
N LEU A 164 28.64 -14.00 -5.68
CA LEU A 164 27.22 -14.25 -6.00
C LEU A 164 26.40 -14.53 -4.73
N SER A 165 26.95 -15.31 -3.80
CA SER A 165 26.30 -15.59 -2.52
C SER A 165 26.11 -14.32 -1.69
N LEU A 166 27.11 -13.43 -1.66
CA LEU A 166 27.01 -12.15 -0.95
C LEU A 166 26.04 -11.19 -1.65
N SER A 167 26.07 -11.10 -2.98
CA SER A 167 25.10 -10.32 -3.76
C SER A 167 23.66 -10.78 -3.50
N ARG A 168 23.45 -12.11 -3.45
CA ARG A 168 22.15 -12.68 -3.08
C ARG A 168 21.73 -12.30 -1.66
N LYS A 169 22.67 -12.32 -0.69
CA LYS A 169 22.37 -11.91 0.70
C LYS A 169 22.00 -10.44 0.81
N VAL A 170 22.67 -9.54 0.08
CA VAL A 170 22.28 -8.13 -0.02
C VAL A 170 20.84 -8.01 -0.50
N ALA A 171 20.53 -8.60 -1.66
CA ALA A 171 19.20 -8.54 -2.25
C ALA A 171 18.12 -9.22 -1.39
N GLN A 172 18.47 -10.25 -0.61
CA GLN A 172 17.57 -10.86 0.39
C GLN A 172 17.23 -9.89 1.54
N GLN A 173 18.19 -9.06 2.00
CA GLN A 173 17.88 -8.03 2.99
C GLN A 173 17.00 -6.93 2.39
N GLU A 174 17.22 -6.54 1.13
CA GLU A 174 16.35 -5.60 0.41
C GLU A 174 14.93 -6.15 0.21
N GLN A 175 14.79 -7.46 -0.03
CA GLN A 175 13.50 -8.13 -0.03
C GLN A 175 12.83 -8.05 1.34
N ALA A 176 13.59 -8.30 2.44
CA ALA A 176 13.07 -8.17 3.79
C ALA A 176 12.62 -6.73 4.11
N VAL A 177 13.36 -5.72 3.65
CA VAL A 177 12.94 -4.30 3.71
C VAL A 177 11.61 -4.09 2.98
N SER A 178 11.44 -4.68 1.79
CA SER A 178 10.19 -4.58 1.03
C SER A 178 9.00 -5.21 1.77
N VAL A 179 9.23 -6.31 2.52
CA VAL A 179 8.20 -6.95 3.38
C VAL A 179 7.81 -6.00 4.53
N GLU A 180 8.78 -5.37 5.19
CA GLU A 180 8.46 -4.42 6.27
C GLU A 180 7.78 -3.15 5.73
N ASN A 181 8.12 -2.69 4.54
CA ASN A 181 7.40 -1.61 3.86
C ASN A 181 5.95 -2.02 3.54
N GLN A 182 5.69 -3.26 3.14
CA GLN A 182 4.33 -3.78 2.98
C GLN A 182 3.57 -3.77 4.31
N ASN A 183 4.20 -4.18 5.41
CA ASN A 183 3.60 -4.14 6.74
C ASN A 183 3.28 -2.70 7.16
N ALA A 184 4.19 -1.75 6.89
CA ALA A 184 3.95 -0.33 7.13
C ALA A 184 2.75 0.20 6.34
N GLN A 185 2.61 -0.17 5.06
CA GLN A 185 1.46 0.25 4.24
C GLN A 185 0.14 -0.34 4.74
N LYS A 186 0.13 -1.61 5.17
CA LYS A 186 -1.04 -2.22 5.81
C LYS A 186 -1.45 -1.45 7.06
N GLN A 187 -0.48 -1.14 7.92
CA GLN A 187 -0.75 -0.41 9.16
C GLN A 187 -1.24 1.02 8.89
N ARG A 188 -0.64 1.73 7.92
CA ARG A 188 -1.12 3.06 7.50
C ARG A 188 -2.55 3.03 7.00
N LEU A 189 -2.92 2.04 6.19
CA LEU A 189 -4.28 1.86 5.71
C LEU A 189 -5.26 1.62 6.88
N LEU A 190 -4.91 0.73 7.81
CA LEU A 190 -5.74 0.46 9.00
C LEU A 190 -5.89 1.72 9.86
N ASN A 191 -4.82 2.48 10.08
CA ASN A 191 -4.87 3.73 10.85
C ASN A 191 -5.76 4.78 10.16
N ALA A 192 -5.71 4.87 8.83
CA ALA A 192 -6.58 5.76 8.07
C ALA A 192 -8.06 5.37 8.21
N VAL A 193 -8.37 4.07 8.10
CA VAL A 193 -9.74 3.56 8.30
C VAL A 193 -10.23 3.85 9.72
N ARG A 194 -9.43 3.54 10.74
CA ARG A 194 -9.74 3.82 12.15
C ARG A 194 -10.00 5.30 12.40
N SER A 195 -9.12 6.16 11.89
CA SER A 195 -9.26 7.61 12.03
C SER A 195 -10.54 8.13 11.41
N LEU A 196 -10.89 7.68 10.20
CA LEU A 196 -12.15 8.05 9.54
C LEU A 196 -13.38 7.43 10.21
N PHE A 197 -13.26 6.23 10.79
CA PHE A 197 -14.32 5.62 11.57
C PHE A 197 -14.68 6.48 12.78
N TYR A 198 -13.69 6.89 13.58
CA TYR A 198 -13.94 7.77 14.73
C TYR A 198 -14.38 9.18 14.32
N GLN A 199 -13.91 9.67 13.16
CA GLN A 199 -14.43 10.92 12.58
C GLN A 199 -15.91 10.77 12.22
N ALA A 200 -16.31 9.70 11.54
CA ALA A 200 -17.70 9.46 11.15
C ALA A 200 -18.62 9.27 12.36
N MET A 201 -18.14 8.61 13.42
CA MET A 201 -18.87 8.53 14.69
C MET A 201 -19.03 9.92 15.34
N GLY A 202 -18.00 10.75 15.31
CA GLY A 202 -18.08 12.15 15.76
C GLY A 202 -19.07 12.96 14.94
N ASP A 203 -19.08 12.78 13.62
CA ASP A 203 -20.05 13.44 12.72
C ASP A 203 -21.48 13.00 13.04
N GLN A 204 -21.73 11.71 13.35
CA GLN A 204 -23.03 11.21 13.79
C GLN A 204 -23.48 11.85 15.11
N LEU A 205 -22.60 11.91 16.10
CA LEU A 205 -22.87 12.56 17.40
C LEU A 205 -23.15 14.04 17.22
N LEU A 206 -22.36 14.73 16.39
CA LEU A 206 -22.55 16.15 16.09
C LEU A 206 -23.91 16.45 15.44
N ILE A 207 -24.33 15.61 14.47
CA ILE A 207 -25.64 15.74 13.84
C ILE A 207 -26.76 15.54 14.87
N GLN A 208 -26.63 14.56 15.77
CA GLN A 208 -27.63 14.35 16.83
C GLN A 208 -27.74 15.59 17.73
N VAL A 209 -26.59 16.10 18.22
CA VAL A 209 -26.54 17.31 19.03
C VAL A 209 -27.20 18.49 18.31
N ARG A 210 -26.84 18.75 17.06
CA ARG A 210 -27.40 19.86 16.27
C ARG A 210 -28.87 19.70 15.94
N SER A 211 -29.34 18.47 15.71
CA SER A 211 -30.75 18.17 15.52
C SER A 211 -31.60 18.48 16.79
N ASP A 212 -31.07 18.06 17.95
CA ASP A 212 -31.72 18.38 19.24
C ASP A 212 -31.80 19.90 19.47
N LEU A 213 -30.78 20.62 19.06
CA LEU A 213 -30.70 22.08 19.15
C LEU A 213 -31.62 22.76 18.17
N ALA A 214 -31.74 22.28 16.93
CA ALA A 214 -32.69 22.80 15.95
C ALA A 214 -34.13 22.65 16.46
N ASN A 215 -34.44 21.50 17.05
CA ASN A 215 -35.73 21.28 17.72
C ASN A 215 -35.99 22.23 18.90
N LEU A 216 -34.93 22.50 19.67
CA LEU A 216 -35.00 23.42 20.80
C LEU A 216 -35.19 24.88 20.35
N ALA A 217 -34.47 25.32 19.33
CA ALA A 217 -34.60 26.64 18.72
C ALA A 217 -35.99 26.87 18.11
N GLY A 218 -36.51 25.86 17.42
CA GLY A 218 -37.88 25.91 16.90
C GLY A 218 -38.95 26.11 18.00
N ARG A 219 -38.77 25.41 19.14
CA ARG A 219 -39.63 25.63 20.33
C ARG A 219 -39.48 27.05 20.91
N ALA A 220 -38.27 27.59 20.94
CA ALA A 220 -38.05 28.96 21.40
C ALA A 220 -38.73 30.00 20.50
N VAL A 221 -38.65 29.82 19.18
CA VAL A 221 -39.40 30.68 18.21
C VAL A 221 -40.92 30.62 18.48
N ALA A 222 -41.47 29.41 18.66
CA ALA A 222 -42.91 29.26 18.92
C ALA A 222 -43.34 30.00 20.20
N VAL A 223 -42.60 29.84 21.30
CA VAL A 223 -42.84 30.53 22.58
C VAL A 223 -42.73 32.05 22.43
N THR A 224 -41.67 32.55 21.79
CA THR A 224 -41.48 34.00 21.60
C THR A 224 -42.58 34.58 20.70
N LYS A 225 -43.06 33.86 19.72
CA LYS A 225 -44.20 34.26 18.86
C LYS A 225 -45.48 34.36 19.64
N GLU A 226 -45.78 33.39 20.52
CA GLU A 226 -46.95 33.44 21.41
C GLU A 226 -46.90 34.66 22.36
N LEU A 227 -45.74 34.89 22.98
CA LEU A 227 -45.52 36.05 23.86
C LEU A 227 -45.64 37.38 23.10
N SER A 228 -45.16 37.44 21.87
CA SER A 228 -45.29 38.63 21.01
C SER A 228 -46.73 38.93 20.64
N ASN A 229 -47.54 37.89 20.36
CA ASN A 229 -48.96 38.01 20.03
C ASN A 229 -49.81 38.60 21.18
N VAL A 230 -49.37 38.36 22.43
CA VAL A 230 -50.04 38.91 23.63
C VAL A 230 -49.36 40.18 24.15
N GLY A 231 -48.44 40.74 23.38
CA GLY A 231 -47.74 42.00 23.72
C GLY A 231 -46.70 41.87 24.86
N GLN A 232 -46.24 40.65 25.14
CA GLN A 232 -45.28 40.32 26.22
C GLN A 232 -43.86 40.10 25.74
N ALA A 233 -43.61 39.99 24.41
CA ALA A 233 -42.30 40.01 23.80
C ALA A 233 -42.27 41.02 22.64
N ASP A 234 -41.14 41.67 22.47
CA ASP A 234 -40.96 42.65 21.40
C ASP A 234 -40.65 41.98 20.06
N ARG A 235 -41.02 42.67 18.96
CA ARG A 235 -40.72 42.18 17.62
C ARG A 235 -39.25 41.90 17.36
N PRO A 236 -38.27 42.68 17.86
CA PRO A 236 -36.84 42.33 17.78
C PRO A 236 -36.50 41.00 18.41
N ASP A 237 -37.12 40.61 19.52
CA ASP A 237 -36.88 39.34 20.20
C ASP A 237 -37.34 38.16 19.34
N LEU A 238 -38.50 38.29 18.67
CA LEU A 238 -38.96 37.27 17.73
C LEU A 238 -38.04 37.13 16.54
N LEU A 239 -37.61 38.25 15.92
CA LEU A 239 -36.68 38.19 14.79
C LEU A 239 -35.32 37.63 15.19
N ALA A 240 -34.84 37.88 16.41
CA ALA A 240 -33.62 37.30 16.96
C ALA A 240 -33.76 35.78 17.13
N ALA A 241 -34.92 35.30 17.62
CA ALA A 241 -35.20 33.88 17.76
C ALA A 241 -35.28 33.17 16.41
N GLU A 242 -35.96 33.75 15.43
CA GLU A 242 -36.06 33.24 14.07
C GLU A 242 -34.67 33.16 13.40
N THR A 243 -33.88 34.23 13.48
CA THR A 243 -32.51 34.27 12.93
C THR A 243 -31.63 33.18 13.54
N GLU A 244 -31.73 32.96 14.85
CA GLU A 244 -30.96 31.92 15.52
C GLU A 244 -31.39 30.52 15.12
N ALA A 245 -32.70 30.29 14.95
CA ALA A 245 -33.21 29.02 14.48
C ALA A 245 -32.73 28.68 13.06
N GLU A 246 -32.75 29.65 12.13
CA GLU A 246 -32.21 29.51 10.78
C GLU A 246 -30.70 29.23 10.79
N ARG A 247 -29.94 29.91 11.66
CA ARG A 247 -28.49 29.66 11.81
C ARG A 247 -28.22 28.23 12.27
N ILE A 248 -28.96 27.73 13.25
CA ILE A 248 -28.82 26.37 13.77
C ILE A 248 -29.21 25.34 12.70
N GLN A 249 -30.26 25.61 11.91
CA GLN A 249 -30.64 24.75 10.79
C GLN A 249 -29.55 24.68 9.74
N LEU A 250 -28.92 25.80 9.36
CA LEU A 250 -27.77 25.85 8.49
C LEU A 250 -26.60 25.03 9.03
N ASP A 251 -26.30 25.19 10.34
CA ASP A 251 -25.22 24.42 10.99
C ASP A 251 -25.50 22.91 10.97
N LEU A 252 -26.76 22.48 11.08
CA LEU A 252 -27.16 21.07 10.94
C LEU A 252 -26.92 20.55 9.51
N GLU A 253 -27.30 21.31 8.49
CA GLU A 253 -27.06 20.94 7.09
C GLU A 253 -25.57 20.84 6.77
N ILE A 254 -24.75 21.76 7.28
CA ILE A 254 -23.27 21.70 7.17
C ILE A 254 -22.74 20.41 7.82
N ALA A 255 -23.26 20.01 8.99
CA ALA A 255 -22.85 18.76 9.63
C ALA A 255 -23.25 17.52 8.81
N GLN A 256 -24.42 17.53 8.17
CA GLN A 256 -24.83 16.45 7.27
C GLN A 256 -23.90 16.34 6.06
N ASN A 257 -23.53 17.47 5.46
CA ASN A 257 -22.55 17.51 4.37
C ASN A 257 -21.15 17.01 4.82
N ALA A 258 -20.73 17.32 6.05
CA ALA A 258 -19.49 16.82 6.61
C ALA A 258 -19.52 15.30 6.76
N LYS A 259 -20.60 14.73 7.29
CA LYS A 259 -20.81 13.28 7.36
C LYS A 259 -20.72 12.62 5.98
N GLU A 260 -21.40 13.20 4.98
CA GLU A 260 -21.34 12.66 3.61
C GLU A 260 -19.92 12.65 3.06
N ARG A 261 -19.16 13.72 3.27
CA ARG A 261 -17.73 13.79 2.90
C ARG A 261 -16.92 12.66 3.56
N THR A 262 -17.07 12.49 4.88
CA THR A 262 -16.35 11.44 5.64
C THR A 262 -16.69 10.06 5.10
N TRP A 263 -17.95 9.79 4.76
CA TRP A 263 -18.38 8.53 4.16
C TRP A 263 -17.80 8.31 2.77
N ARG A 264 -17.74 9.33 1.93
CA ARG A 264 -17.11 9.24 0.61
C ARG A 264 -15.60 8.92 0.73
N GLN A 265 -14.93 9.53 1.71
CA GLN A 265 -13.52 9.23 2.00
C GLN A 265 -13.34 7.79 2.47
N LEU A 266 -14.21 7.31 3.37
CA LEU A 266 -14.20 5.92 3.83
C LEU A 266 -14.47 4.95 2.67
N ALA A 267 -15.50 5.19 1.86
CA ALA A 267 -15.83 4.39 0.68
C ALA A 267 -14.65 4.31 -0.32
N ALA A 268 -13.90 5.40 -0.49
CA ALA A 268 -12.71 5.43 -1.33
C ALA A 268 -11.57 4.57 -0.75
N LEU A 269 -11.32 4.64 0.57
CA LEU A 269 -10.32 3.78 1.23
C LEU A 269 -10.67 2.29 1.14
N LEU A 270 -11.95 1.96 1.18
CA LEU A 270 -12.45 0.59 1.05
C LEU A 270 -12.50 0.11 -0.40
N ASN A 271 -12.22 1.01 -1.37
CA ASN A 271 -12.41 0.76 -2.80
C ASN A 271 -13.83 0.27 -3.11
N ASN A 272 -14.82 0.80 -2.41
CA ASN A 272 -16.24 0.45 -2.57
C ASN A 272 -17.09 1.71 -2.74
N PRO A 273 -17.17 2.28 -3.96
CA PRO A 273 -17.92 3.51 -4.23
C PRO A 273 -19.43 3.36 -4.02
N GLY A 274 -19.94 2.14 -3.95
CA GLY A 274 -21.36 1.85 -3.68
C GLY A 274 -21.71 1.79 -2.20
N LEU A 275 -20.75 2.00 -1.29
CA LEU A 275 -21.01 1.97 0.14
C LEU A 275 -21.89 3.15 0.55
N LYS A 276 -23.14 2.84 0.94
CA LYS A 276 -24.08 3.85 1.45
C LYS A 276 -23.75 4.22 2.89
N ALA A 277 -24.01 5.48 3.23
CA ALA A 277 -23.87 5.95 4.60
C ALA A 277 -24.85 5.19 5.51
N THR A 278 -24.31 4.38 6.41
CA THR A 278 -25.00 3.55 7.39
C THR A 278 -24.68 4.03 8.80
N GLN A 279 -25.40 3.55 9.78
CA GLN A 279 -25.07 3.82 11.18
C GLN A 279 -23.87 2.96 11.59
N LEU A 280 -22.83 3.60 12.16
CA LEU A 280 -21.68 2.92 12.71
C LEU A 280 -21.98 2.54 14.16
N GLU A 281 -21.55 1.34 14.57
CA GLU A 281 -21.61 0.89 15.95
C GLU A 281 -20.25 0.99 16.61
N GLY A 282 -20.24 1.62 17.80
CA GLY A 282 -19.05 1.81 18.61
C GLY A 282 -19.30 2.79 19.75
N SER A 283 -18.31 2.97 20.61
CA SER A 283 -18.36 3.95 21.69
C SER A 283 -17.21 4.93 21.56
N LEU A 284 -17.51 6.24 21.62
CA LEU A 284 -16.51 7.29 21.76
C LEU A 284 -16.16 7.55 23.23
N ASP A 285 -16.95 7.03 24.16
CA ASP A 285 -16.86 7.37 25.57
C ASP A 285 -15.78 6.62 26.34
N GLU A 286 -15.37 5.46 25.86
CA GLU A 286 -14.39 4.57 26.49
C GLU A 286 -12.97 4.83 25.98
N ILE A 287 -12.43 6.00 26.30
CA ILE A 287 -11.08 6.37 25.88
C ILE A 287 -10.06 5.53 26.67
N PRO A 288 -9.17 4.77 25.97
CA PRO A 288 -8.13 3.98 26.65
C PRO A 288 -7.12 4.89 27.33
N ASN A 289 -6.72 4.53 28.54
CA ASN A 289 -5.64 5.21 29.24
C ASN A 289 -4.28 4.74 28.70
N LEU A 290 -3.56 5.60 28.00
CA LEU A 290 -2.27 5.29 27.42
C LEU A 290 -1.15 5.72 28.37
N ASP A 291 -0.18 4.82 28.57
CA ASP A 291 1.09 5.11 29.21
C ASP A 291 2.18 5.36 28.19
N VAL A 292 2.98 6.44 28.35
CA VAL A 292 3.96 6.87 27.36
C VAL A 292 5.14 5.90 27.27
N ASP A 293 5.58 5.33 28.40
CA ASP A 293 6.74 4.44 28.42
C ASP A 293 6.39 3.09 27.82
N GLN A 294 5.21 2.56 28.16
CA GLN A 294 4.68 1.34 27.52
C GLN A 294 4.46 1.53 26.02
N ALA A 295 3.93 2.68 25.59
CA ALA A 295 3.76 2.99 24.18
C ALA A 295 5.11 3.06 23.44
N LEU A 296 6.14 3.64 24.06
CA LEU A 296 7.48 3.70 23.49
C LEU A 296 8.09 2.31 23.31
N ASP A 297 7.94 1.43 24.31
CA ASP A 297 8.43 0.06 24.24
C ASP A 297 7.76 -0.74 23.12
N VAL A 298 6.44 -0.60 22.96
CA VAL A 298 5.70 -1.22 21.86
C VAL A 298 6.18 -0.69 20.49
N ILE A 299 6.34 0.65 20.38
CA ILE A 299 6.83 1.27 19.14
C ILE A 299 8.23 0.78 18.80
N TYR A 300 9.14 0.70 19.76
CA TYR A 300 10.51 0.21 19.50
C TYR A 300 10.55 -1.27 19.14
N ARG A 301 9.64 -2.08 19.66
CA ARG A 301 9.56 -3.50 19.35
C ARG A 301 8.93 -3.76 17.97
N ASP A 302 7.86 -3.04 17.64
CA ASP A 302 6.97 -3.42 16.54
C ASP A 302 7.00 -2.45 15.33
N SER A 303 7.72 -1.31 15.43
CA SER A 303 7.77 -0.33 14.34
C SER A 303 8.42 -0.88 13.07
N PRO A 304 7.69 -0.92 11.95
CA PRO A 304 8.26 -1.29 10.66
C PRO A 304 9.39 -0.33 10.22
N GLU A 305 9.32 0.96 10.56
CA GLU A 305 10.35 1.95 10.22
C GLU A 305 11.68 1.60 10.88
N LEU A 306 11.65 1.18 12.15
CA LEU A 306 12.86 0.77 12.86
C LEU A 306 13.41 -0.54 12.30
N ARG A 307 12.54 -1.50 11.99
CA ARG A 307 12.94 -2.77 11.37
C ARG A 307 13.56 -2.56 9.98
N VAL A 308 13.01 -1.65 9.18
CA VAL A 308 13.61 -1.25 7.89
C VAL A 308 15.02 -0.69 8.10
N ALA A 309 15.22 0.19 9.08
CA ALA A 309 16.55 0.74 9.38
C ALA A 309 17.53 -0.35 9.82
N GLU A 310 17.13 -1.31 10.66
CA GLU A 310 17.96 -2.44 11.10
C GLU A 310 18.29 -3.41 9.96
N LEU A 311 17.35 -3.68 9.06
CA LEU A 311 17.58 -4.50 7.87
C LEU A 311 18.52 -3.81 6.88
N THR A 312 18.45 -2.48 6.78
CA THR A 312 19.38 -1.67 5.97
C THR A 312 20.82 -1.77 6.50
N VAL A 313 21.01 -1.82 7.82
CA VAL A 313 22.33 -2.09 8.41
C VAL A 313 22.85 -3.45 7.97
N LYS A 314 22.03 -4.50 8.05
CA LYS A 314 22.42 -5.85 7.62
C LYS A 314 22.76 -5.91 6.13
N SER A 315 21.98 -5.21 5.29
CA SER A 315 22.24 -5.09 3.85
C SER A 315 23.59 -4.43 3.58
N SER A 316 23.88 -3.29 4.23
CA SER A 316 25.16 -2.58 4.07
C SER A 316 26.34 -3.37 4.61
N GLU A 317 26.20 -4.17 5.65
CA GLU A 317 27.25 -5.09 6.13
C GLU A 317 27.56 -6.21 5.11
N PHE A 318 26.54 -6.77 4.45
CA PHE A 318 26.76 -7.71 3.35
C PHE A 318 27.37 -7.03 2.13
N SER A 319 26.99 -5.78 1.83
CA SER A 319 27.57 -4.97 0.76
C SER A 319 29.05 -4.69 1.02
N LEU A 320 29.41 -4.38 2.26
CA LEU A 320 30.83 -4.22 2.65
C LEU A 320 31.61 -5.51 2.42
N ARG A 321 31.11 -6.65 2.91
CA ARG A 321 31.76 -7.96 2.68
C ARG A 321 31.87 -8.28 1.18
N ARG A 322 30.85 -7.93 0.39
CA ARG A 322 30.86 -8.09 -1.07
C ARG A 322 31.97 -7.24 -1.71
N ALA A 323 32.11 -5.97 -1.26
CA ALA A 323 33.18 -5.09 -1.75
C ALA A 323 34.58 -5.59 -1.36
N GLU A 324 34.75 -6.18 -0.18
CA GLU A 324 36.04 -6.75 0.30
C GLU A 324 36.50 -7.96 -0.52
N VAL A 325 35.57 -8.81 -0.98
CA VAL A 325 35.90 -10.00 -1.78
C VAL A 325 36.06 -9.69 -3.28
N GLU A 326 35.74 -8.46 -3.73
CA GLU A 326 35.92 -8.06 -5.14
C GLU A 326 37.34 -8.22 -5.65
N LYS A 327 38.32 -8.08 -4.77
CA LYS A 327 39.73 -8.32 -5.06
C LYS A 327 40.07 -9.77 -5.41
N ILE A 328 39.20 -10.73 -5.18
CA ILE A 328 39.42 -12.13 -5.55
C ILE A 328 39.09 -12.27 -7.04
N PRO A 329 40.09 -12.74 -7.88
CA PRO A 329 39.87 -12.81 -9.32
C PRO A 329 38.83 -13.87 -9.71
N ASP A 330 38.05 -13.59 -10.76
CA ASP A 330 37.19 -14.59 -11.39
C ASP A 330 37.99 -15.42 -12.40
N LEU A 331 37.55 -16.65 -12.63
CA LEU A 331 38.16 -17.58 -13.59
C LEU A 331 37.36 -17.54 -14.91
N PHE A 332 38.06 -17.36 -16.01
CA PHE A 332 37.51 -17.49 -17.36
C PHE A 332 38.01 -18.79 -17.97
N VAL A 333 37.13 -19.56 -18.53
CA VAL A 333 37.45 -20.79 -19.27
C VAL A 333 36.79 -20.70 -20.64
N ARG A 334 37.58 -20.83 -21.69
CA ARG A 334 37.11 -20.88 -23.06
C ARG A 334 37.58 -22.17 -23.71
N GLY A 335 36.68 -22.89 -24.35
CA GLY A 335 36.96 -24.05 -25.17
C GLY A 335 36.33 -23.92 -26.53
N GLY A 336 36.99 -24.38 -27.56
CA GLY A 336 36.49 -24.26 -28.92
C GLY A 336 37.14 -25.18 -29.90
N LEU A 337 36.57 -25.24 -31.10
CA LEU A 337 37.14 -25.95 -32.25
C LEU A 337 37.25 -24.98 -33.42
N ARG A 338 38.38 -25.02 -34.13
CA ARG A 338 38.58 -24.22 -35.32
C ARG A 338 39.11 -25.09 -36.48
N ASN A 339 38.74 -24.73 -37.67
CA ASN A 339 39.29 -25.33 -38.88
C ASN A 339 40.39 -24.41 -39.43
N ASN A 340 41.63 -24.86 -39.30
CA ASN A 340 42.81 -24.13 -39.76
C ASN A 340 43.07 -24.49 -41.22
N ARG A 341 43.13 -23.46 -42.09
CA ARG A 341 43.42 -23.54 -43.51
C ARG A 341 44.68 -22.75 -43.91
N GLU A 342 45.54 -22.39 -42.92
CA GLU A 342 46.75 -21.64 -43.18
C GLU A 342 47.75 -22.49 -43.96
N TYR A 343 48.39 -21.85 -44.92
CA TYR A 343 49.56 -22.45 -45.59
C TYR A 343 50.75 -22.18 -44.65
N GLY A 344 51.35 -23.26 -44.16
CA GLY A 344 52.60 -23.14 -43.35
C GLY A 344 53.74 -22.59 -44.16
N GLU A 345 54.72 -21.98 -43.49
CA GLU A 345 55.96 -21.54 -44.10
C GLU A 345 56.71 -22.72 -44.71
N ILE A 346 57.41 -22.44 -45.82
CA ILE A 346 58.27 -23.42 -46.47
C ILE A 346 59.46 -23.72 -45.56
N GLY A 347 59.38 -24.81 -44.82
CA GLY A 347 60.51 -25.28 -44.05
C GLY A 347 61.57 -25.94 -44.94
N PRO A 348 62.78 -26.29 -44.41
CA PRO A 348 63.85 -26.91 -45.17
C PRO A 348 63.49 -28.23 -45.86
N PHE A 349 62.33 -28.83 -45.51
CA PHE A 349 61.85 -30.10 -46.07
C PHE A 349 60.53 -29.98 -46.84
N GLY A 350 60.09 -28.75 -47.25
CA GLY A 350 58.86 -28.47 -47.98
C GLY A 350 57.78 -27.76 -47.13
N PRO A 351 56.64 -27.40 -47.78
CA PRO A 351 55.56 -26.66 -47.09
C PRO A 351 54.89 -27.54 -46.01
N THR A 352 55.03 -27.16 -44.79
CA THR A 352 54.26 -27.77 -43.68
C THR A 352 52.84 -27.22 -43.68
N GLN A 353 51.90 -27.99 -44.26
CA GLN A 353 50.48 -27.62 -44.19
C GLN A 353 49.92 -28.00 -42.84
N ARG A 354 49.61 -27.02 -42.00
CA ARG A 354 48.75 -27.19 -40.84
C ARG A 354 47.28 -27.01 -41.26
N ARG A 355 46.76 -28.01 -41.97
CA ARG A 355 45.31 -28.02 -42.30
C ARG A 355 44.61 -29.04 -41.42
N GLY A 356 43.54 -28.59 -40.75
CA GLY A 356 42.72 -29.54 -39.99
C GLY A 356 41.96 -28.89 -38.87
N LEU A 357 41.27 -29.74 -38.14
CA LEU A 357 40.50 -29.32 -36.96
C LEU A 357 41.47 -29.19 -35.78
N GLU A 358 41.49 -27.99 -35.16
CA GLU A 358 42.31 -27.67 -33.99
C GLU A 358 41.39 -27.40 -32.81
N GLY A 359 41.74 -27.89 -31.61
CA GLY A 359 41.13 -27.54 -30.36
C GLY A 359 41.71 -26.23 -29.83
N ILE A 360 40.86 -25.35 -29.30
CA ILE A 360 41.26 -24.13 -28.58
C ILE A 360 40.88 -24.34 -27.13
N PHE A 361 41.78 -24.05 -26.22
CA PHE A 361 41.50 -24.07 -24.79
C PHE A 361 42.27 -22.93 -24.12
N ASP A 362 41.54 -21.99 -23.54
CA ASP A 362 42.08 -20.85 -22.84
C ASP A 362 41.55 -20.83 -21.39
N VAL A 363 42.45 -20.59 -20.46
CA VAL A 363 42.10 -20.34 -19.06
C VAL A 363 42.78 -19.06 -18.64
N GLY A 364 41.99 -18.16 -18.06
CA GLY A 364 42.51 -16.86 -17.65
C GLY A 364 41.95 -16.41 -16.31
N ILE A 365 42.70 -15.63 -15.60
CA ILE A 365 42.33 -14.90 -14.40
C ILE A 365 42.72 -13.44 -14.52
N GLN A 366 41.87 -12.53 -14.06
CA GLN A 366 42.22 -11.11 -14.01
C GLN A 366 42.82 -10.79 -12.63
N ILE A 367 44.11 -10.58 -12.56
CA ILE A 367 44.83 -10.32 -11.29
C ILE A 367 44.69 -8.82 -10.93
N PRO A 368 44.07 -8.46 -9.80
CA PRO A 368 43.87 -7.08 -9.39
C PRO A 368 45.13 -6.50 -8.74
N ILE A 369 46.08 -6.07 -9.56
CA ILE A 369 47.36 -5.49 -9.08
C ILE A 369 47.15 -4.03 -8.63
N PHE A 370 46.52 -3.22 -9.48
CA PHE A 370 46.33 -1.78 -9.26
C PHE A 370 44.96 -1.47 -8.61
N ASN A 371 43.91 -2.05 -9.15
CA ASN A 371 42.58 -1.87 -8.64
C ASN A 371 42.15 -3.08 -7.79
N ARG A 372 42.26 -2.92 -6.48
CA ARG A 372 41.86 -3.92 -5.46
C ARG A 372 40.51 -3.54 -4.83
N ASN A 373 39.73 -2.68 -5.48
CA ASN A 373 38.49 -2.14 -4.98
C ASN A 373 38.61 -1.32 -3.67
N GLN A 374 39.78 -0.66 -3.47
CA GLN A 374 40.06 0.08 -2.22
C GLN A 374 39.03 1.18 -1.98
N GLY A 375 38.64 1.90 -3.05
CA GLY A 375 37.62 2.94 -3.02
C GLY A 375 36.25 2.38 -2.69
N GLY A 376 35.83 1.27 -3.31
CA GLY A 376 34.57 0.59 -3.04
C GLY A 376 34.46 0.07 -1.61
N VAL A 377 35.52 -0.50 -1.06
CA VAL A 377 35.57 -0.92 0.35
C VAL A 377 35.43 0.28 1.30
N LYS A 378 36.13 1.40 1.01
CA LYS A 378 36.03 2.62 1.82
C LYS A 378 34.59 3.20 1.78
N ALA A 379 33.97 3.24 0.60
CA ALA A 379 32.60 3.70 0.42
C ALA A 379 31.62 2.79 1.19
N ALA A 380 31.67 1.49 0.98
CA ALA A 380 30.79 0.53 1.65
C ALA A 380 30.94 0.54 3.19
N LYS A 381 32.15 0.80 3.70
CA LYS A 381 32.37 0.99 5.14
C LYS A 381 31.66 2.25 5.67
N ALA A 382 31.75 3.35 4.93
CA ALA A 382 31.05 4.59 5.30
C ALA A 382 29.53 4.44 5.19
N GLU A 383 29.02 3.72 4.19
CA GLU A 383 27.59 3.40 4.04
C GLU A 383 27.08 2.52 5.19
N ALA A 384 27.85 1.55 5.64
CA ALA A 384 27.49 0.73 6.81
C ALA A 384 27.41 1.56 8.10
N GLU A 385 28.35 2.50 8.28
CA GLU A 385 28.29 3.42 9.42
C GLU A 385 27.11 4.39 9.31
N HIS A 386 26.85 4.93 8.12
CA HIS A 386 25.69 5.77 7.86
C HIS A 386 24.38 5.03 8.18
N ALA A 387 24.26 3.75 7.82
CA ALA A 387 23.10 2.94 8.12
C ALA A 387 22.93 2.72 9.64
N ARG A 388 24.01 2.49 10.39
CA ARG A 388 23.98 2.36 11.86
C ARG A 388 23.48 3.64 12.53
N LEU A 389 24.04 4.79 12.14
CA LEU A 389 23.57 6.09 12.62
C LEU A 389 22.11 6.35 12.20
N GLY A 390 21.66 5.79 11.07
CA GLY A 390 20.29 5.80 10.60
C GLY A 390 19.31 5.14 11.58
N VAL A 391 19.70 4.03 12.22
CA VAL A 391 18.89 3.37 13.26
C VAL A 391 18.69 4.31 14.46
N GLU A 392 19.78 4.91 14.96
CA GLU A 392 19.71 5.84 16.10
C GLU A 392 18.86 7.07 15.77
N ARG A 393 19.03 7.63 14.57
CA ARG A 393 18.19 8.73 14.08
C ARG A 393 16.71 8.34 14.07
N THR A 394 16.38 7.13 13.61
CA THR A 394 14.99 6.63 13.54
C THR A 394 14.41 6.50 14.96
N ARG A 395 15.18 5.95 15.92
CA ARG A 395 14.76 5.88 17.33
C ARG A 395 14.45 7.24 17.92
N LEU A 396 15.34 8.22 17.70
CA LEU A 396 15.12 9.58 18.16
C LEU A 396 13.89 10.22 17.51
N ALA A 397 13.71 10.04 16.19
CA ALA A 397 12.55 10.56 15.48
C ALA A 397 11.22 9.96 15.99
N LEU A 398 11.19 8.66 16.27
CA LEU A 398 10.02 7.99 16.87
C LEU A 398 9.72 8.55 18.25
N LYS A 399 10.73 8.75 19.10
CA LYS A 399 10.57 9.35 20.43
C LYS A 399 10.01 10.77 20.38
N VAL A 400 10.50 11.61 19.45
CA VAL A 400 10.00 12.97 19.26
C VAL A 400 8.54 12.97 18.78
N ARG A 401 8.21 12.10 17.79
CA ARG A 401 6.83 11.97 17.31
C ARG A 401 5.88 11.46 18.41
N LEU A 402 6.30 10.48 19.20
CA LEU A 402 5.52 9.99 20.33
C LEU A 402 5.27 11.10 21.35
N ALA A 403 6.27 11.89 21.70
CA ALA A 403 6.12 12.98 22.68
C ALA A 403 5.08 14.01 22.21
N ALA A 404 5.07 14.34 20.91
CA ALA A 404 4.08 15.26 20.33
C ALA A 404 2.67 14.66 20.32
N ALA A 405 2.53 13.41 19.84
CA ALA A 405 1.23 12.71 19.79
C ALA A 405 0.66 12.47 21.20
N TYR A 406 1.51 12.09 22.15
CA TYR A 406 1.10 11.86 23.54
C TYR A 406 0.67 13.15 24.24
N LYS A 407 1.39 14.26 24.03
CA LYS A 407 0.96 15.57 24.53
C LYS A 407 -0.44 15.93 24.01
N ASP A 408 -0.66 15.77 22.71
CA ASP A 408 -1.96 16.07 22.10
C ASP A 408 -3.08 15.13 22.59
N TYR A 409 -2.77 13.85 22.82
CA TYR A 409 -3.67 12.89 23.47
C TYR A 409 -4.03 13.36 24.87
N ARG A 410 -3.05 13.70 25.70
CA ARG A 410 -3.27 14.15 27.09
C ARG A 410 -4.10 15.42 27.15
N ASP A 411 -3.83 16.39 26.30
CA ASP A 411 -4.58 17.65 26.26
C ASP A 411 -6.03 17.43 25.87
N SER A 412 -6.26 16.63 24.81
CA SER A 412 -7.61 16.35 24.32
C SER A 412 -8.41 15.46 25.29
N SER A 413 -7.78 14.45 25.91
CA SER A 413 -8.39 13.61 26.93
C SER A 413 -8.78 14.42 28.17
N LEU A 414 -7.89 15.29 28.65
CA LEU A 414 -8.19 16.21 29.75
C LEU A 414 -9.36 17.14 29.42
N ALA A 415 -9.42 17.64 28.17
CA ALA A 415 -10.53 18.47 27.71
C ALA A 415 -11.87 17.67 27.72
N VAL A 416 -11.87 16.43 27.21
CA VAL A 416 -13.05 15.54 27.26
C VAL A 416 -13.56 15.36 28.69
N ASP A 417 -12.66 15.01 29.62
CA ASP A 417 -13.03 14.82 31.04
C ASP A 417 -13.62 16.10 31.65
N ARG A 418 -13.01 17.24 31.36
CA ARG A 418 -13.49 18.53 31.88
C ARG A 418 -14.83 18.94 31.27
N TYR A 419 -15.01 18.76 29.96
CA TYR A 419 -16.28 19.03 29.30
C TYR A 419 -17.39 18.15 29.87
N ARG A 420 -17.15 16.83 29.94
CA ARG A 420 -18.14 15.84 30.41
C ARG A 420 -18.53 16.07 31.88
N ALA A 421 -17.52 16.18 32.78
CA ALA A 421 -17.79 16.18 34.20
C ALA A 421 -18.17 17.55 34.77
N ARG A 422 -17.75 18.68 34.17
CA ARG A 422 -17.86 19.97 34.82
C ARG A 422 -18.42 21.08 33.93
N ILE A 423 -18.03 21.19 32.67
CA ILE A 423 -18.35 22.36 31.85
C ILE A 423 -19.76 22.22 31.28
N LEU A 424 -20.04 21.12 30.58
CA LEU A 424 -21.35 20.90 29.96
C LEU A 424 -22.52 20.85 30.95
N PRO A 425 -22.42 20.18 32.14
CA PRO A 425 -23.49 20.19 33.12
C PRO A 425 -23.83 21.60 33.61
N LYS A 426 -22.80 22.41 33.88
CA LYS A 426 -22.99 23.81 34.35
C LYS A 426 -23.57 24.69 33.24
N ALA A 427 -23.06 24.57 32.00
CA ALA A 427 -23.57 25.33 30.87
C ALA A 427 -25.06 24.98 30.58
N ARG A 428 -25.41 23.70 30.69
CA ARG A 428 -26.81 23.26 30.57
C ARG A 428 -27.70 23.83 31.66
N GLN A 429 -27.26 23.72 32.90
CA GLN A 429 -28.01 24.28 34.02
C GLN A 429 -28.19 25.80 33.88
N ALA A 430 -27.17 26.54 33.46
CA ALA A 430 -27.27 28.00 33.25
C ALA A 430 -28.29 28.31 32.15
N TYR A 431 -28.24 27.59 31.02
CA TYR A 431 -29.24 27.74 29.95
C TYR A 431 -30.68 27.47 30.45
N ASP A 432 -30.88 26.36 31.16
CA ASP A 432 -32.21 25.96 31.66
C ASP A 432 -32.74 27.01 32.63
N LEU A 433 -31.93 27.61 33.50
CA LEU A 433 -32.28 28.70 34.42
C LEU A 433 -32.68 30.00 33.66
N TYR A 434 -31.85 30.43 32.68
CA TYR A 434 -32.17 31.61 31.88
C TYR A 434 -33.47 31.42 31.06
N LEU A 435 -33.68 30.24 30.51
CA LEU A 435 -34.91 29.92 29.79
C LEU A 435 -36.12 29.88 30.71
N SER A 436 -36.00 29.35 31.93
CA SER A 436 -37.05 29.36 32.95
C SER A 436 -37.40 30.79 33.37
N ASN A 437 -36.41 31.64 33.66
CA ASN A 437 -36.61 33.03 34.01
C ASN A 437 -37.31 33.81 32.90
N PHE A 438 -36.92 33.57 31.63
CA PHE A 438 -37.63 34.17 30.48
C PHE A 438 -39.08 33.74 30.40
N ARG A 439 -39.40 32.44 30.57
CA ARG A 439 -40.79 31.94 30.56
C ARG A 439 -41.65 32.50 31.70
N GLN A 440 -41.02 32.83 32.85
CA GLN A 440 -41.67 33.44 34.03
C GLN A 440 -41.68 34.96 33.95
N MET A 441 -41.27 35.56 32.81
CA MET A 441 -41.15 37.01 32.62
C MET A 441 -40.21 37.72 33.64
N ALA A 442 -39.32 36.94 34.28
CA ALA A 442 -38.30 37.43 35.23
C ALA A 442 -36.96 37.73 34.58
N GLY A 443 -36.82 37.56 33.26
CA GLY A 443 -35.59 37.80 32.52
C GLY A 443 -35.82 38.13 31.04
N ALA A 444 -34.83 38.77 30.41
CA ALA A 444 -34.89 39.12 29.00
C ALA A 444 -34.42 37.94 28.09
N TYR A 445 -35.05 37.75 26.93
CA TYR A 445 -34.74 36.73 25.95
C TYR A 445 -33.24 36.72 25.52
N PRO A 446 -32.58 37.86 25.30
CA PRO A 446 -31.17 37.86 24.90
C PRO A 446 -30.24 37.10 25.85
N GLN A 447 -30.53 37.02 27.15
CA GLN A 447 -29.70 36.26 28.12
C GLN A 447 -29.84 34.75 27.89
N ALA A 448 -31.06 34.24 27.62
CA ALA A 448 -31.30 32.83 27.26
C ALA A 448 -30.63 32.49 25.95
N LEU A 449 -30.66 33.39 24.96
CA LEU A 449 -30.01 33.22 23.66
C LEU A 449 -28.46 33.13 23.79
N ILE A 450 -27.84 33.99 24.58
CA ILE A 450 -26.38 33.95 24.85
C ILE A 450 -26.03 32.63 25.52
N ALA A 451 -26.75 32.21 26.55
CA ALA A 451 -26.51 30.93 27.23
C ALA A 451 -26.70 29.72 26.29
N GLN A 452 -27.66 29.76 25.38
CA GLN A 452 -27.85 28.77 24.35
C GLN A 452 -26.67 28.67 23.39
N ARG A 453 -26.21 29.78 22.85
CA ARG A 453 -25.03 29.84 21.96
C ARG A 453 -23.78 29.32 22.66
N ASN A 454 -23.55 29.68 23.92
CA ASN A 454 -22.43 29.18 24.68
C ASN A 454 -22.50 27.65 24.87
N LEU A 455 -23.67 27.13 25.25
CA LEU A 455 -23.86 25.67 25.36
C LEU A 455 -23.51 24.95 24.07
N PHE A 456 -23.92 25.46 22.91
CA PHE A 456 -23.61 24.91 21.60
C PHE A 456 -22.13 24.85 21.30
N GLN A 457 -21.43 25.97 21.47
CA GLN A 457 -19.99 26.05 21.24
C GLN A 457 -19.23 25.04 22.13
N LEU A 458 -19.69 24.86 23.36
CA LEU A 458 -19.09 23.90 24.30
C LEU A 458 -19.37 22.45 23.89
N GLN A 459 -20.56 22.15 23.34
CA GLN A 459 -20.89 20.82 22.82
C GLN A 459 -20.10 20.49 21.55
N ASP A 460 -19.98 21.44 20.60
CA ASP A 460 -19.14 21.28 19.41
C ASP A 460 -17.68 21.04 19.81
N SER A 461 -17.18 21.82 20.79
CA SER A 461 -15.82 21.66 21.32
C SER A 461 -15.60 20.31 22.00
N TYR A 462 -16.60 19.79 22.70
CA TYR A 462 -16.57 18.45 23.31
C TYR A 462 -16.47 17.35 22.26
N VAL A 463 -17.32 17.38 21.24
CA VAL A 463 -17.30 16.39 20.14
C VAL A 463 -15.97 16.45 19.41
N ALA A 464 -15.46 17.64 19.12
CA ALA A 464 -14.15 17.82 18.49
C ALA A 464 -13.01 17.26 19.36
N ALA A 465 -13.07 17.46 20.68
CA ALA A 465 -12.10 16.90 21.62
C ALA A 465 -12.15 15.36 21.65
N LEU A 466 -13.34 14.75 21.63
CA LEU A 466 -13.54 13.29 21.55
C LEU A 466 -12.88 12.72 20.30
N VAL A 467 -13.24 13.27 19.14
CA VAL A 467 -12.67 12.82 17.86
C VAL A 467 -11.16 12.95 17.82
N LYS A 468 -10.64 14.12 18.26
CA LYS A 468 -9.20 14.36 18.34
C LYS A 468 -8.49 13.36 19.26
N THR A 469 -9.09 13.03 20.41
CA THR A 469 -8.52 12.05 21.34
C THR A 469 -8.41 10.68 20.68
N TRP A 470 -9.46 10.21 20.02
CA TRP A 470 -9.45 8.92 19.34
C TRP A 470 -8.47 8.89 18.15
N GLN A 471 -8.35 9.97 17.40
CA GLN A 471 -7.36 10.06 16.33
C GLN A 471 -5.94 9.94 16.88
N ARG A 472 -5.65 10.54 18.07
CA ARG A 472 -4.34 10.40 18.74
C ARG A 472 -4.12 9.01 19.33
N VAL A 473 -5.16 8.37 19.86
CA VAL A 473 -5.11 6.96 20.25
C VAL A 473 -4.74 6.07 19.06
N VAL A 474 -5.43 6.25 17.93
CA VAL A 474 -5.14 5.50 16.69
C VAL A 474 -3.70 5.73 16.23
N GLU A 475 -3.21 6.97 16.27
CA GLU A 475 -1.84 7.31 15.87
C GLU A 475 -0.80 6.62 16.76
N ILE A 476 -0.96 6.66 18.09
CA ILE A 476 -0.02 6.06 19.03
C ILE A 476 -0.05 4.53 18.95
N GLN A 477 -1.22 3.91 18.99
CA GLN A 477 -1.39 2.46 18.86
C GLN A 477 -1.03 1.95 17.45
N GLY A 478 -1.19 2.79 16.45
CA GLY A 478 -0.81 2.54 15.07
C GLY A 478 0.67 2.79 14.76
N LEU A 479 1.55 2.74 15.78
CA LEU A 479 3.00 2.85 15.67
C LEU A 479 3.49 4.18 15.08
N LEU A 480 2.75 5.27 15.30
CA LEU A 480 3.02 6.61 14.78
C LEU A 480 3.14 6.67 13.23
N LEU A 481 2.59 5.68 12.55
CA LEU A 481 2.46 5.69 11.11
C LEU A 481 1.33 6.66 10.77
N SER A 482 1.70 7.90 10.42
CA SER A 482 0.75 8.97 10.12
C SER A 482 -0.26 8.53 9.07
N THR A 483 -1.50 8.92 9.28
CA THR A 483 -2.65 8.63 8.43
C THR A 483 -2.63 9.38 7.09
N GLY A 484 -1.52 10.04 6.76
CA GLY A 484 -1.35 10.75 5.50
C GLY A 484 -1.50 9.80 4.32
N PHE A 485 -2.73 9.63 3.87
CA PHE A 485 -3.05 9.07 2.57
C PHE A 485 -2.75 10.15 1.52
N GLU A 486 -1.50 10.60 1.46
CA GLU A 486 -1.01 11.34 0.31
C GLU A 486 -0.86 10.33 -0.83
N LEU A 487 -1.86 10.30 -1.68
CA LEU A 487 -1.79 9.68 -3.00
C LEU A 487 -0.57 10.28 -3.70
N GLY A 488 0.56 9.54 -3.68
CA GLY A 488 1.67 9.78 -4.58
C GLY A 488 2.61 10.92 -4.25
N ALA A 489 3.21 10.95 -3.07
CA ALA A 489 4.61 11.34 -3.01
C ALA A 489 5.42 10.17 -3.58
N SER A 490 5.67 10.18 -4.88
CA SER A 490 6.67 9.34 -5.50
C SER A 490 7.98 9.55 -4.75
N GLU A 491 8.44 8.52 -4.01
CA GLU A 491 9.83 8.48 -3.60
C GLU A 491 10.69 8.81 -4.83
N PRO A 492 11.64 9.74 -4.73
CA PRO A 492 12.56 9.97 -5.85
C PRO A 492 13.25 8.64 -6.10
N SER A 493 12.93 8.00 -7.25
CA SER A 493 13.67 6.86 -7.74
C SER A 493 15.13 7.30 -7.81
N MET A 494 15.98 6.78 -6.93
CA MET A 494 17.42 6.83 -7.12
C MET A 494 17.68 6.12 -8.45
N LYS A 495 17.88 6.93 -9.50
CA LYS A 495 18.41 6.46 -10.76
C LYS A 495 19.75 5.81 -10.44
N GLN A 496 19.79 4.50 -10.42
CA GLN A 496 21.01 3.77 -10.63
C GLN A 496 21.45 4.09 -12.06
N GLU A 497 22.37 5.04 -12.19
CA GLU A 497 23.21 5.13 -13.38
C GLU A 497 24.00 3.83 -13.45
N THR A 498 23.52 2.90 -14.25
CA THR A 498 24.34 1.81 -14.78
C THR A 498 25.38 2.47 -15.68
N LYS A 499 26.56 2.74 -15.15
CA LYS A 499 27.74 2.98 -15.96
C LYS A 499 28.14 1.63 -16.54
N ASP A 500 27.69 1.37 -17.75
CA ASP A 500 28.35 0.47 -18.67
C ASP A 500 29.73 1.05 -19.01
N ASN A 501 30.78 0.38 -18.61
CA ASN A 501 32.12 0.42 -19.16
C ASN A 501 32.73 -0.97 -19.09
#